data_bd1ca19caa854dee6571d192e5a5dad4
#
_entry.id   bd1ca19caa854dee6571d192e5a5dad4
#
_cell.length_a   1.000
_cell.length_b   1.000
_cell.length_c   1.000
_cell.angle_alpha   90.00
_cell.angle_beta   90.00
_cell.angle_gamma   90.00
#
_symmetry.space_group_name_H-M   'P 1'
#
loop_
_entity.id
_entity.type
_entity.pdbx_description
1 polymer ?
#
loop_
_entity_poly.entity_id
_entity_poly.type
_entity_poly.pdbx_seq_one_letter_code
_entity_poly.pdbx_strand_id
1 'polypeptide(L)'
;ADAFITGLYTKYSNTIKVAKDIIGIRPEYKHFGTMHILNTKKGVFYIADTLINRHPDAEVLADIAKLAANSVSFFNDKAAIAMLSYSNFGSDKEGSPLKVHTAVEKLQKEYPDMAIDGELQVNFALNKELRDEKFPFTRLKGLDVNTLIFPDLSSANSGYKLLQALSP
;
A
#
# COMPACT_ATOMS: atom_id res chain seq x y z
N ALA A 1 5.85 -23.91 -10.28
CA ALA A 1 4.75 -23.79 -9.30
C ALA A 1 4.24 -22.36 -9.34
N ASP A 2 2.94 -22.15 -9.39
CA ASP A 2 2.32 -20.84 -9.53
C ASP A 2 2.08 -20.16 -8.18
N ALA A 3 2.11 -20.93 -7.09
CA ALA A 3 1.96 -20.46 -5.73
C ALA A 3 2.70 -21.35 -4.72
N PHE A 4 3.06 -20.74 -3.60
CA PHE A 4 3.65 -21.43 -2.45
C PHE A 4 2.91 -21.01 -1.18
N ILE A 5 2.40 -21.99 -0.43
CA ILE A 5 1.67 -21.77 0.83
C ILE A 5 2.52 -22.31 1.98
N THR A 6 2.75 -21.48 3.00
CA THR A 6 3.56 -21.83 4.17
C THR A 6 3.10 -21.07 5.40
N GLY A 7 3.48 -21.49 6.62
CA GLY A 7 3.30 -20.64 7.80
C GLY A 7 3.03 -21.32 9.14
N LEU A 8 2.76 -22.62 9.24
CA LEU A 8 2.30 -23.23 10.48
C LEU A 8 3.39 -23.49 11.54
N TYR A 9 4.65 -23.68 11.15
CA TYR A 9 5.69 -24.23 12.04
C TYR A 9 6.92 -23.36 12.23
N THR A 10 7.03 -22.20 11.60
CA THR A 10 8.21 -21.35 11.71
C THR A 10 7.85 -19.89 11.97
N LYS A 11 8.80 -19.13 12.50
CA LYS A 11 8.66 -17.66 12.59
C LYS A 11 8.56 -17.10 11.18
N TYR A 12 7.67 -16.14 10.98
CA TYR A 12 7.44 -15.47 9.70
C TYR A 12 8.73 -14.99 9.03
N SER A 13 9.67 -14.43 9.82
CA SER A 13 10.98 -13.99 9.34
C SER A 13 11.81 -15.10 8.65
N ASN A 14 11.70 -16.33 9.15
CA ASN A 14 12.41 -17.47 8.56
C ASN A 14 11.80 -17.86 7.22
N THR A 15 10.46 -17.84 7.12
CA THR A 15 9.75 -18.11 5.87
C THR A 15 10.10 -17.11 4.79
N ILE A 16 10.14 -15.81 5.13
CA ILE A 16 10.53 -14.77 4.18
C ILE A 16 11.98 -14.94 3.74
N LYS A 17 12.89 -15.29 4.66
CA LYS A 17 14.28 -15.57 4.31
C LYS A 17 14.39 -16.70 3.29
N VAL A 18 13.73 -17.83 3.54
CA VAL A 18 13.71 -18.97 2.61
C VAL A 18 13.12 -18.60 1.26
N ALA A 19 12.00 -17.87 1.23
CA ALA A 19 11.41 -17.40 -0.01
C ALA A 19 12.37 -16.49 -0.79
N LYS A 20 13.07 -15.58 -0.10
CA LYS A 20 14.08 -14.70 -0.69
C LYS A 20 15.26 -15.48 -1.27
N ASP A 21 15.79 -16.44 -0.52
CA ASP A 21 16.98 -17.19 -0.89
C ASP A 21 16.72 -18.17 -2.05
N ILE A 22 15.48 -18.68 -2.18
CA ILE A 22 15.12 -19.69 -3.18
C ILE A 22 14.41 -19.08 -4.39
N ILE A 23 13.41 -18.23 -4.17
CA ILE A 23 12.59 -17.63 -5.23
C ILE A 23 13.24 -16.32 -5.74
N GLY A 24 13.84 -15.56 -4.82
CA GLY A 24 14.47 -14.27 -5.12
C GLY A 24 13.48 -13.12 -5.30
N ILE A 25 13.99 -12.02 -5.85
CA ILE A 25 13.21 -10.85 -6.26
C ILE A 25 13.13 -10.84 -7.78
N ARG A 26 11.98 -10.48 -8.34
CA ARG A 26 11.86 -10.30 -9.79
C ARG A 26 12.83 -9.21 -10.27
N PRO A 27 13.45 -9.38 -11.46
CA PRO A 27 14.49 -8.45 -11.94
C PRO A 27 14.07 -6.98 -12.01
N GLU A 28 12.78 -6.72 -12.23
CA GLU A 28 12.20 -5.38 -12.34
C GLU A 28 11.98 -4.69 -10.99
N TYR A 29 12.20 -5.39 -9.86
CA TYR A 29 12.03 -4.85 -8.51
C TYR A 29 13.33 -4.95 -7.71
N LYS A 30 13.53 -4.02 -6.79
CA LYS A 30 14.66 -4.02 -5.85
C LYS A 30 14.25 -4.49 -4.46
N HIS A 31 12.97 -4.41 -4.15
CA HIS A 31 12.45 -4.65 -2.80
C HIS A 31 11.32 -5.65 -2.78
N PHE A 32 11.13 -6.28 -1.63
CA PHE A 32 9.94 -7.08 -1.31
C PHE A 32 8.86 -6.20 -0.71
N GLY A 33 7.62 -6.57 -0.95
CA GLY A 33 6.47 -6.08 -0.22
C GLY A 33 5.58 -7.23 0.21
N THR A 34 4.77 -6.98 1.23
CA THR A 34 3.68 -7.87 1.65
C THR A 34 2.36 -7.15 1.57
N MET A 35 1.32 -7.90 1.28
CA MET A 35 -0.02 -7.36 1.17
C MET A 35 -1.01 -8.25 1.92
N HIS A 36 -1.84 -7.63 2.74
CA HIS A 36 -3.03 -8.26 3.28
C HIS A 36 -4.23 -7.95 2.40
N ILE A 37 -5.05 -8.96 2.16
CA ILE A 37 -6.34 -8.83 1.48
C ILE A 37 -7.42 -8.90 2.54
N LEU A 38 -8.17 -7.83 2.71
CA LEU A 38 -9.26 -7.74 3.67
C LEU A 38 -10.59 -7.79 2.93
N ASN A 39 -11.36 -8.83 3.17
CA ASN A 39 -12.73 -8.91 2.66
C ASN A 39 -13.68 -8.31 3.71
N THR A 40 -14.35 -7.23 3.36
CA THR A 40 -15.22 -6.49 4.25
C THR A 40 -16.62 -6.34 3.65
N LYS A 41 -17.58 -5.89 4.46
CA LYS A 41 -18.95 -5.55 3.98
C LYS A 41 -18.96 -4.42 2.94
N LYS A 42 -17.89 -3.61 2.87
CA LYS A 42 -17.74 -2.51 1.90
C LYS A 42 -16.97 -2.91 0.65
N GLY A 43 -16.50 -4.16 0.57
CA GLY A 43 -15.69 -4.66 -0.53
C GLY A 43 -14.33 -5.19 -0.09
N VAL A 44 -13.49 -5.50 -1.06
CA VAL A 44 -12.14 -5.99 -0.84
C VAL A 44 -11.18 -4.82 -0.73
N PHE A 45 -10.33 -4.84 0.28
CA PHE A 45 -9.24 -3.88 0.48
C PHE A 45 -7.89 -4.58 0.50
N TYR A 46 -6.92 -3.95 -0.12
CA TYR A 46 -5.53 -4.39 -0.20
C TYR A 46 -4.67 -3.46 0.64
N ILE A 47 -3.97 -3.98 1.63
CA ILE A 47 -3.15 -3.19 2.56
C ILE A 47 -1.69 -3.63 2.47
N ALA A 48 -0.77 -2.73 2.19
CA ALA A 48 0.68 -2.98 2.10
C ALA A 48 1.50 -1.80 2.70
N ASP A 49 2.76 -2.00 3.13
CA ASP A 49 3.40 -3.24 3.51
C ASP A 49 3.15 -3.51 5.00
N THR A 50 2.72 -4.70 5.32
CA THR A 50 2.22 -5.01 6.66
C THR A 50 3.18 -5.85 7.50
N LEU A 51 4.29 -6.37 6.92
CA LEU A 51 5.10 -7.37 7.59
C LEU A 51 6.62 -7.28 7.39
N ILE A 52 7.14 -6.55 6.40
CA ILE A 52 8.56 -6.61 6.02
C ILE A 52 9.30 -5.29 6.26
N ASN A 53 8.87 -4.21 5.61
CA ASN A 53 9.65 -2.98 5.54
C ASN A 53 9.37 -2.08 6.75
N ARG A 54 10.29 -2.09 7.74
CA ARG A 54 10.11 -1.34 8.99
C ARG A 54 10.07 0.18 8.77
N HIS A 55 11.05 0.70 8.05
CA HIS A 55 11.24 2.13 7.79
C HIS A 55 11.55 2.33 6.31
N PRO A 56 10.56 2.15 5.43
CA PRO A 56 10.77 2.31 3.99
C PRO A 56 11.08 3.77 3.67
N ASP A 57 12.02 4.02 2.79
CA ASP A 57 12.21 5.31 2.14
C ASP A 57 11.24 5.47 0.94
N ALA A 58 11.36 6.58 0.21
CA ALA A 58 10.49 6.85 -0.92
C ALA A 58 10.61 5.82 -2.05
N GLU A 59 11.81 5.29 -2.29
CA GLU A 59 12.05 4.25 -3.31
C GLU A 59 11.36 2.93 -2.93
N VAL A 60 11.54 2.52 -1.68
CA VAL A 60 10.88 1.31 -1.15
C VAL A 60 9.36 1.45 -1.19
N LEU A 61 8.82 2.61 -0.80
CA LEU A 61 7.37 2.88 -0.87
C LEU A 61 6.85 2.83 -2.30
N ALA A 62 7.60 3.37 -3.27
CA ALA A 62 7.24 3.29 -4.68
C ALA A 62 7.22 1.83 -5.18
N ASP A 63 8.22 1.03 -4.81
CA ASP A 63 8.24 -0.40 -5.16
C ASP A 63 7.08 -1.16 -4.51
N ILE A 64 6.76 -0.89 -3.24
CA ILE A 64 5.60 -1.49 -2.55
C ILE A 64 4.30 -1.17 -3.30
N ALA A 65 4.09 0.09 -3.71
CA ALA A 65 2.89 0.49 -4.44
C ALA A 65 2.78 -0.21 -5.81
N LYS A 66 3.88 -0.33 -6.55
CA LYS A 66 3.92 -1.08 -7.82
C LYS A 66 3.61 -2.57 -7.62
N LEU A 67 4.22 -3.19 -6.62
CA LEU A 67 3.97 -4.59 -6.27
C LEU A 67 2.50 -4.80 -5.90
N ALA A 68 1.92 -3.89 -5.11
CA ALA A 68 0.50 -3.94 -4.75
C ALA A 68 -0.39 -3.81 -5.99
N ALA A 69 -0.14 -2.84 -6.88
CA ALA A 69 -0.90 -2.66 -8.12
C ALA A 69 -0.89 -3.93 -8.99
N ASN A 70 0.28 -4.56 -9.18
CA ASN A 70 0.41 -5.79 -9.93
C ASN A 70 -0.30 -6.96 -9.27
N SER A 71 -0.25 -7.05 -7.94
CA SER A 71 -0.96 -8.10 -7.20
C SER A 71 -2.47 -7.94 -7.29
N VAL A 72 -2.99 -6.71 -7.20
CA VAL A 72 -4.42 -6.41 -7.39
C VAL A 72 -4.87 -6.83 -8.78
N SER A 73 -4.09 -6.50 -9.81
CA SER A 73 -4.38 -6.91 -11.19
C SER A 73 -4.40 -8.44 -11.38
N PHE A 74 -3.57 -9.17 -10.64
CA PHE A 74 -3.59 -10.63 -10.64
C PHE A 74 -4.93 -11.20 -10.15
N PHE A 75 -5.63 -10.49 -9.27
CA PHE A 75 -6.98 -10.86 -8.80
C PHE A 75 -8.11 -10.33 -9.70
N ASN A 76 -7.78 -9.89 -10.91
CA ASN A 76 -8.72 -9.29 -11.87
C ASN A 76 -9.44 -8.04 -11.34
N ASP A 77 -8.79 -7.28 -10.47
CA ASP A 77 -9.25 -6.01 -9.95
C ASP A 77 -8.38 -4.85 -10.47
N LYS A 78 -8.88 -3.62 -10.33
CA LYS A 78 -8.14 -2.40 -10.67
C LYS A 78 -7.74 -1.68 -9.40
N ALA A 79 -6.44 -1.48 -9.22
CA ALA A 79 -5.93 -0.75 -8.07
C ALA A 79 -6.26 0.74 -8.17
N ALA A 80 -6.94 1.27 -7.16
CA ALA A 80 -7.03 2.70 -6.87
C ALA A 80 -6.29 2.92 -5.55
N ILE A 81 -5.09 3.51 -5.62
CA ILE A 81 -4.08 3.46 -4.56
C ILE A 81 -4.04 4.78 -3.81
N ALA A 82 -4.29 4.75 -2.51
CA ALA A 82 -3.99 5.86 -1.62
C ALA A 82 -2.68 5.60 -0.85
N MET A 83 -1.74 6.51 -0.99
CA MET A 83 -0.50 6.55 -0.23
C MET A 83 -0.76 7.30 1.08
N LEU A 84 -0.76 6.58 2.20
CA LEU A 84 -1.28 7.09 3.48
C LEU A 84 -0.25 7.90 4.27
N SER A 85 -0.77 8.89 4.98
CA SER A 85 -0.04 9.71 5.95
C SER A 85 -1.02 10.30 6.97
N TYR A 86 -0.49 10.97 7.99
CA TYR A 86 -1.24 11.88 8.85
C TYR A 86 -1.44 13.28 8.21
N SER A 87 -0.76 13.56 7.11
CA SER A 87 -0.81 14.78 6.31
C SER A 87 -1.66 14.57 5.05
N ASN A 88 -2.10 15.65 4.43
CA ASN A 88 -2.80 15.63 3.15
C ASN A 88 -2.11 16.59 2.18
N PHE A 89 -1.61 16.09 1.05
CA PHE A 89 -1.12 16.85 -0.10
C PHE A 89 -0.19 18.02 0.27
N GLY A 90 0.84 17.75 1.08
CA GLY A 90 1.85 18.75 1.47
C GLY A 90 1.42 19.67 2.62
N SER A 91 0.42 19.29 3.43
CA SER A 91 0.08 20.02 4.66
C SER A 91 1.21 19.95 5.70
N ASP A 92 2.03 18.91 5.66
CA ASP A 92 3.33 18.82 6.31
C ASP A 92 4.38 18.43 5.26
N LYS A 93 5.50 19.16 5.24
CA LYS A 93 6.55 19.03 4.22
C LYS A 93 7.84 18.40 4.74
N GLU A 94 7.79 17.79 5.90
CA GLU A 94 8.94 17.17 6.55
C GLU A 94 8.69 15.68 6.85
N GLY A 95 9.75 14.96 7.12
CA GLY A 95 9.72 13.60 7.65
C GLY A 95 8.91 12.60 6.82
N SER A 96 7.98 11.92 7.47
CA SER A 96 7.18 10.87 6.86
C SER A 96 6.26 11.35 5.72
N PRO A 97 5.54 12.49 5.84
CA PRO A 97 4.74 13.04 4.74
C PRO A 97 5.56 13.33 3.49
N LEU A 98 6.70 13.98 3.61
CA LEU A 98 7.59 14.27 2.48
C LEU A 98 8.05 13.01 1.77
N LYS A 99 8.41 11.99 2.52
CA LYS A 99 8.79 10.66 1.98
C LYS A 99 7.69 10.05 1.13
N VAL A 100 6.45 10.08 1.63
CA VAL A 100 5.28 9.55 0.91
C VAL A 100 4.99 10.38 -0.34
N HIS A 101 5.00 11.69 -0.22
CA HIS A 101 4.82 12.62 -1.34
C HIS A 101 5.83 12.35 -2.47
N THR A 102 7.12 12.23 -2.12
CA THR A 102 8.19 11.92 -3.08
C THR A 102 7.95 10.60 -3.81
N ALA A 103 7.46 9.57 -3.11
CA ALA A 103 7.12 8.31 -3.74
C ALA A 103 5.95 8.45 -4.72
N VAL A 104 4.92 9.23 -4.37
CA VAL A 104 3.78 9.52 -5.25
C VAL A 104 4.22 10.26 -6.50
N GLU A 105 4.96 11.36 -6.38
CA GLU A 105 5.45 12.14 -7.52
C GLU A 105 6.25 11.27 -8.49
N LYS A 106 7.15 10.42 -7.95
CA LYS A 106 7.92 9.47 -8.76
C LYS A 106 7.01 8.55 -9.55
N LEU A 107 6.03 7.90 -8.88
CA LEU A 107 5.13 6.95 -9.51
C LEU A 107 4.22 7.62 -10.54
N GLN A 108 3.72 8.80 -10.25
CA GLN A 108 2.90 9.57 -11.19
C GLN A 108 3.65 9.99 -12.45
N LYS A 109 4.96 10.22 -12.34
CA LYS A 109 5.83 10.54 -13.47
C LYS A 109 6.17 9.29 -14.30
N GLU A 110 6.49 8.18 -13.63
CA GLU A 110 6.90 6.93 -14.28
C GLU A 110 5.68 6.17 -14.87
N TYR A 111 4.53 6.28 -14.22
CA TYR A 111 3.29 5.57 -14.56
C TYR A 111 2.09 6.55 -14.60
N PRO A 112 1.97 7.39 -15.64
CA PRO A 112 0.94 8.43 -15.70
C PRO A 112 -0.51 7.91 -15.60
N ASP A 113 -0.75 6.67 -16.04
CA ASP A 113 -2.08 6.04 -16.04
C ASP A 113 -2.40 5.29 -14.74
N MET A 114 -1.45 5.22 -13.79
CA MET A 114 -1.69 4.59 -12.50
C MET A 114 -2.62 5.45 -11.65
N ALA A 115 -3.73 4.86 -11.19
CA ALA A 115 -4.64 5.52 -10.26
C ALA A 115 -4.03 5.54 -8.85
N ILE A 116 -3.12 6.49 -8.61
CA ILE A 116 -2.40 6.66 -7.34
C ILE A 116 -2.32 8.13 -6.97
N ASP A 117 -2.52 8.43 -5.68
CA ASP A 117 -2.35 9.77 -5.13
C ASP A 117 -2.06 9.74 -3.62
N GLY A 118 -1.64 10.87 -3.09
CA GLY A 118 -1.27 11.12 -1.68
C GLY A 118 -0.16 12.17 -1.61
N GLU A 119 0.38 12.42 -0.45
CA GLU A 119 0.02 11.73 0.82
C GLU A 119 -1.39 12.14 1.27
N LEU A 120 -2.09 11.21 1.90
CA LEU A 120 -3.52 11.35 2.20
C LEU A 120 -3.88 10.65 3.52
N GLN A 121 -4.70 11.28 4.34
CA GLN A 121 -5.23 10.64 5.55
C GLN A 121 -6.26 9.57 5.19
N VAL A 122 -6.32 8.52 6.02
CA VAL A 122 -7.16 7.33 5.76
C VAL A 122 -8.66 7.64 5.68
N ASN A 123 -9.16 8.61 6.45
CA ASN A 123 -10.56 9.03 6.39
C ASN A 123 -10.93 9.64 5.03
N PHE A 124 -10.05 10.43 4.42
CA PHE A 124 -10.25 10.93 3.06
C PHE A 124 -10.04 9.83 2.00
N ALA A 125 -9.05 8.95 2.21
CA ALA A 125 -8.85 7.83 1.30
C ALA A 125 -10.11 6.96 1.16
N LEU A 126 -10.79 6.65 2.26
CA LEU A 126 -11.93 5.75 2.31
C LEU A 126 -13.30 6.42 2.19
N ASN A 127 -13.35 7.75 2.10
CA ASN A 127 -14.58 8.51 1.88
C ASN A 127 -14.44 9.32 0.58
N LYS A 128 -14.97 8.78 -0.50
CA LYS A 128 -14.89 9.35 -1.84
C LYS A 128 -15.47 10.75 -1.92
N GLU A 129 -16.67 10.94 -1.39
CA GLU A 129 -17.40 12.19 -1.43
C GLU A 129 -16.62 13.29 -0.70
N LEU A 130 -16.16 13.00 0.52
CA LEU A 130 -15.38 13.94 1.34
C LEU A 130 -14.04 14.27 0.69
N ARG A 131 -13.35 13.27 0.13
CA ARG A 131 -12.08 13.46 -0.58
C ARG A 131 -12.27 14.36 -1.81
N ASP A 132 -13.26 14.04 -2.65
CA ASP A 132 -13.48 14.73 -3.91
C ASP A 132 -13.96 16.18 -3.71
N GLU A 133 -14.66 16.45 -2.61
CA GLU A 133 -15.03 17.80 -2.18
C GLU A 133 -13.83 18.61 -1.70
N LYS A 134 -13.02 18.02 -0.80
CA LYS A 134 -11.88 18.71 -0.18
C LYS A 134 -10.67 18.83 -1.10
N PHE A 135 -10.45 17.84 -1.96
CA PHE A 135 -9.29 17.74 -2.85
C PHE A 135 -9.74 17.45 -4.30
N PRO A 136 -10.46 18.40 -4.94
CA PRO A 136 -11.02 18.19 -6.28
C PRO A 136 -9.97 17.95 -7.38
N PHE A 137 -8.70 18.22 -7.08
CA PHE A 137 -7.55 18.01 -7.96
C PHE A 137 -6.97 16.59 -7.89
N THR A 138 -7.39 15.76 -6.91
CA THR A 138 -6.82 14.42 -6.73
C THR A 138 -7.01 13.54 -7.96
N ARG A 139 -6.00 12.73 -8.29
CA ARG A 139 -6.08 11.71 -9.33
C ARG A 139 -7.03 10.56 -8.99
N LEU A 140 -7.42 10.45 -7.72
CA LEU A 140 -8.40 9.46 -7.25
C LEU A 140 -9.84 9.96 -7.32
N LYS A 141 -10.09 11.14 -7.90
CA LYS A 141 -11.43 11.71 -8.02
C LYS A 141 -12.39 10.75 -8.73
N GLY A 142 -13.55 10.52 -8.11
CA GLY A 142 -14.58 9.61 -8.61
C GLY A 142 -14.28 8.12 -8.43
N LEU A 143 -13.09 7.74 -7.95
CA LEU A 143 -12.69 6.35 -7.76
C LEU A 143 -12.94 5.90 -6.32
N ASP A 144 -13.36 4.66 -6.15
CA ASP A 144 -13.36 4.00 -4.86
C ASP A 144 -11.98 3.42 -4.59
N VAL A 145 -11.29 3.97 -3.59
CA VAL A 145 -9.97 3.48 -3.18
C VAL A 145 -10.11 2.09 -2.58
N ASN A 146 -9.35 1.15 -3.11
CA ASN A 146 -9.29 -0.22 -2.63
C ASN A 146 -7.90 -0.65 -2.16
N THR A 147 -6.86 0.14 -2.42
CA THR A 147 -5.47 -0.19 -2.11
C THR A 147 -4.86 0.89 -1.24
N LEU A 148 -4.39 0.50 -0.05
CA LEU A 148 -3.85 1.40 0.96
C LEU A 148 -2.37 1.08 1.20
N ILE A 149 -1.49 2.04 0.93
CA ILE A 149 -0.05 1.92 1.20
C ILE A 149 0.28 2.76 2.44
N PHE A 150 0.75 2.10 3.47
CA PHE A 150 1.11 2.74 4.73
C PHE A 150 2.55 3.26 4.71
N PRO A 151 2.87 4.35 5.44
CA PRO A 151 4.19 4.97 5.41
C PRO A 151 5.28 4.14 6.10
N ASP A 152 4.90 3.21 6.97
CA ASP A 152 5.81 2.33 7.70
C ASP A 152 5.11 1.09 8.26
N LEU A 153 5.92 0.13 8.73
CA LEU A 153 5.42 -1.14 9.26
C LEU A 153 4.56 -0.96 10.52
N SER A 154 4.90 -0.01 11.40
CA SER A 154 4.17 0.18 12.65
C SER A 154 2.75 0.63 12.40
N SER A 155 2.56 1.60 11.52
CA SER A 155 1.24 2.10 11.12
C SER A 155 0.42 1.03 10.39
N ALA A 156 1.03 0.32 9.44
CA ALA A 156 0.37 -0.74 8.68
C ALA A 156 -0.06 -1.91 9.57
N ASN A 157 0.87 -2.41 10.40
CA ASN A 157 0.61 -3.54 11.28
C ASN A 157 -0.48 -3.21 12.33
N SER A 158 -0.39 -2.02 12.95
CA SER A 158 -1.42 -1.56 13.89
C SER A 158 -2.76 -1.35 13.21
N GLY A 159 -2.77 -0.75 12.03
CA GLY A 159 -3.98 -0.48 11.25
C GLY A 159 -4.77 -1.75 10.92
N TYR A 160 -4.13 -2.74 10.29
CA TYR A 160 -4.84 -3.96 9.93
C TYR A 160 -5.28 -4.79 11.13
N LYS A 161 -4.46 -4.84 12.20
CA LYS A 161 -4.81 -5.54 13.44
C LYS A 161 -5.97 -4.87 14.17
N LEU A 162 -6.03 -3.54 14.16
CA LEU A 162 -7.17 -2.80 14.71
C LEU A 162 -8.47 -3.13 13.94
N LEU A 163 -8.40 -3.13 12.61
CA LEU A 163 -9.52 -3.54 11.78
C LEU A 163 -9.97 -4.97 12.07
N GLN A 164 -9.02 -5.90 12.19
CA GLN A 164 -9.29 -7.30 12.53
C GLN A 164 -9.92 -7.46 13.91
N ALA A 165 -9.46 -6.70 14.91
CA ALA A 165 -9.98 -6.78 16.27
C ALA A 165 -11.38 -6.17 16.44
N LEU A 166 -11.73 -5.17 15.61
CA LEU A 166 -13.03 -4.49 15.65
C LEU A 166 -14.04 -5.05 14.65
N SER A 167 -13.60 -5.88 13.72
CA SER A 167 -14.51 -6.57 12.80
C SER A 167 -15.23 -7.69 13.54
N PRO A 168 -16.56 -7.82 13.35
CA PRO A 168 -17.33 -8.90 13.94
C PRO A 168 -16.96 -10.27 13.37
#